data_f3d6d26293095a17af4cd9722fb90664
#
_entry.id   f3d6d26293095a17af4cd9722fb90664
#
_cell.length_a   1.000
_cell.length_b   1.000
_cell.length_c   1.000
_cell.angle_alpha   90.00
_cell.angle_beta   90.00
_cell.angle_gamma   90.00
#
_symmetry.space_group_name_H-M   'P 1'
#
loop_
_entity.id
_entity.type
_entity.pdbx_description
1 polymer ?
#
loop_
_entity_poly.entity_id
_entity_poly.type
_entity_poly.pdbx_seq_one_letter_code
_entity_poly.pdbx_strand_id
1 'polypeptide(L)'
;MNAYLASVIENVKAKHANEPEFVQTVEEVLTSLEPVIDQHPEYEKVDLLNRMVEPERMFTFRVCWMADDGTWHTNTGWRCQFNGAIGPYKGGLRFQPNVYPGIIKFLGFEQTFKNSLTGLPIGGGKGGSDFDPAGKSDSEIMRFCQSFMQALYRYIGPDVDVPAGDMGVGAREIGYLYGEYRRLKGAFENGVLTGKGFSYGGSLIRPEATGFGAVYYLENVLKHEGEEIAGKTIACAGFGNVTWGICKKAAQLGAKVVTLSGPDGYIYDPDGVITKEKIDYLVEMRASGRNKVKDYADKFVVEFHPGEKPWGVKVDICMPSAMQNDVHMEQAKQIAANGVKYYIEVANMPTTNDALKFLMDQCGIIVAPSKAVNAGGVATSALEMAQNSERLVWTEEEVDKQLHQIMNTIYTMSVEAAEKYGLGYNLVAGANIAGFQRVADAMMAQGIF
;
A
#
# COMPACT_ATOMS: atom_id res chain seq x y z
N MET A 1 29.61 -2.60 -1.99
CA MET A 1 28.70 -1.42 -1.86
C MET A 1 29.44 -0.18 -2.29
N ASN A 2 28.83 0.59 -3.18
CA ASN A 2 29.33 1.88 -3.68
C ASN A 2 29.65 2.84 -2.54
N ALA A 3 30.77 3.59 -2.62
CA ALA A 3 31.24 4.45 -1.52
C ALA A 3 30.28 5.60 -1.18
N TYR A 4 29.70 6.24 -2.19
CA TYR A 4 28.69 7.30 -2.00
C TYR A 4 27.45 6.76 -1.30
N LEU A 5 26.91 5.64 -1.79
CA LEU A 5 25.74 4.97 -1.22
C LEU A 5 25.99 4.58 0.26
N ALA A 6 27.15 4.00 0.56
CA ALA A 6 27.54 3.66 1.92
C ALA A 6 27.59 4.90 2.84
N SER A 7 28.16 6.02 2.34
CA SER A 7 28.22 7.26 3.10
C SER A 7 26.83 7.84 3.42
N VAL A 8 25.91 7.78 2.49
CA VAL A 8 24.52 8.23 2.71
C VAL A 8 23.82 7.38 3.76
N ILE A 9 23.96 6.05 3.69
CA ILE A 9 23.38 5.14 4.70
C ILE A 9 23.93 5.44 6.09
N GLU A 10 25.24 5.62 6.24
CA GLU A 10 25.84 5.97 7.53
C GLU A 10 25.39 7.34 8.06
N ASN A 11 25.24 8.34 7.16
CA ASN A 11 24.68 9.63 7.53
C ASN A 11 23.24 9.50 8.07
N VAL A 12 22.40 8.70 7.42
CA VAL A 12 21.03 8.45 7.86
C VAL A 12 21.01 7.73 9.21
N LYS A 13 21.84 6.71 9.40
CA LYS A 13 21.98 6.01 10.70
C LYS A 13 22.37 6.95 11.82
N ALA A 14 23.34 7.84 11.57
CA ALA A 14 23.79 8.80 12.58
C ALA A 14 22.73 9.86 12.90
N LYS A 15 22.07 10.41 11.88
CA LYS A 15 21.10 11.49 12.04
C LYS A 15 19.75 11.01 12.61
N HIS A 16 19.33 9.80 12.27
CA HIS A 16 18.02 9.23 12.61
C HIS A 16 18.10 8.02 13.56
N ALA A 17 19.09 7.98 14.44
CA ALA A 17 19.30 6.86 15.37
C ALA A 17 18.07 6.49 16.24
N ASN A 18 17.16 7.43 16.47
CA ASN A 18 15.92 7.23 17.23
C ASN A 18 14.71 6.87 16.35
N GLU A 19 14.91 6.60 15.06
CA GLU A 19 13.87 6.31 14.07
C GLU A 19 14.20 5.00 13.32
N PRO A 20 14.23 3.84 14.03
CA PRO A 20 14.78 2.60 13.50
C PRO A 20 14.07 2.10 12.25
N GLU A 21 12.74 2.25 12.15
CA GLU A 21 11.97 1.83 10.96
C GLU A 21 12.34 2.65 9.72
N PHE A 22 12.58 3.95 9.89
CA PHE A 22 13.04 4.81 8.82
C PHE A 22 14.44 4.44 8.35
N VAL A 23 15.38 4.27 9.29
CA VAL A 23 16.76 3.86 9.00
C VAL A 23 16.78 2.53 8.24
N GLN A 24 16.06 1.53 8.74
CA GLN A 24 15.99 0.22 8.11
C GLN A 24 15.48 0.31 6.66
N THR A 25 14.40 1.04 6.45
CA THR A 25 13.78 1.16 5.12
C THR A 25 14.68 1.88 4.14
N VAL A 26 15.37 2.94 4.57
CA VAL A 26 16.34 3.65 3.73
C VAL A 26 17.49 2.72 3.35
N GLU A 27 18.06 1.98 4.30
CA GLU A 27 19.14 1.03 4.05
C GLU A 27 18.71 -0.05 3.05
N GLU A 28 17.54 -0.66 3.21
CA GLU A 28 17.00 -1.68 2.31
C GLU A 28 16.81 -1.15 0.89
N VAL A 29 16.17 0.01 0.74
CA VAL A 29 15.91 0.60 -0.57
C VAL A 29 17.22 1.02 -1.25
N LEU A 30 18.07 1.79 -0.56
CA LEU A 30 19.31 2.29 -1.15
C LEU A 30 20.25 1.15 -1.54
N THR A 31 20.37 0.09 -0.73
CA THR A 31 21.20 -1.07 -1.06
C THR A 31 20.78 -1.72 -2.38
N SER A 32 19.48 -1.77 -2.65
CA SER A 32 18.95 -2.33 -3.90
C SER A 32 19.25 -1.48 -5.13
N LEU A 33 19.68 -0.22 -4.95
CA LEU A 33 19.99 0.73 -6.02
C LEU A 33 21.48 0.71 -6.44
N GLU A 34 22.33 -0.09 -5.80
CA GLU A 34 23.77 -0.11 -6.08
C GLU A 34 24.09 -0.24 -7.59
N PRO A 35 23.43 -1.14 -8.37
CA PRO A 35 23.70 -1.26 -9.81
C PRO A 35 23.38 0.02 -10.61
N VAL A 36 22.45 0.84 -10.11
CA VAL A 36 22.09 2.11 -10.72
C VAL A 36 23.12 3.17 -10.38
N ILE A 37 23.47 3.29 -9.10
CA ILE A 37 24.41 4.32 -8.62
C ILE A 37 25.79 4.15 -9.23
N ASP A 38 26.25 2.92 -9.42
CA ASP A 38 27.53 2.62 -10.09
C ASP A 38 27.58 3.11 -11.55
N GLN A 39 26.43 3.15 -12.23
CA GLN A 39 26.35 3.60 -13.62
C GLN A 39 26.05 5.10 -13.77
N HIS A 40 25.71 5.79 -12.68
CA HIS A 40 25.27 7.19 -12.66
C HIS A 40 26.08 8.07 -11.70
N PRO A 41 27.39 8.32 -11.99
CA PRO A 41 28.23 9.14 -11.11
C PRO A 41 27.77 10.61 -10.99
N GLU A 42 26.90 11.06 -11.89
CA GLU A 42 26.29 12.38 -11.83
C GLU A 42 25.38 12.56 -10.59
N TYR A 43 24.82 11.49 -10.04
CA TYR A 43 23.98 11.57 -8.84
C TYR A 43 24.77 11.99 -7.60
N GLU A 44 26.02 11.52 -7.46
CA GLU A 44 26.91 11.94 -6.38
C GLU A 44 27.27 13.43 -6.47
N LYS A 45 27.53 13.94 -7.68
CA LYS A 45 27.92 15.34 -7.93
C LYS A 45 26.88 16.35 -7.44
N VAL A 46 25.60 15.97 -7.44
CA VAL A 46 24.47 16.82 -7.01
C VAL A 46 23.90 16.38 -5.67
N ASP A 47 24.58 15.46 -5.00
CA ASP A 47 24.16 14.90 -3.71
C ASP A 47 22.71 14.40 -3.69
N LEU A 48 22.31 13.71 -4.76
CA LEU A 48 20.93 13.31 -5.01
C LEU A 48 20.36 12.44 -3.89
N LEU A 49 21.12 11.44 -3.43
CA LEU A 49 20.61 10.47 -2.44
C LEU A 49 20.39 11.12 -1.07
N ASN A 50 21.30 11.98 -0.59
CA ASN A 50 21.09 12.70 0.67
C ASN A 50 19.83 13.60 0.59
N ARG A 51 19.58 14.23 -0.54
CA ARG A 51 18.37 15.03 -0.78
C ARG A 51 17.12 14.14 -0.83
N MET A 52 17.21 12.96 -1.42
CA MET A 52 16.10 12.03 -1.59
C MET A 52 15.67 11.35 -0.29
N VAL A 53 16.58 11.14 0.66
CA VAL A 53 16.25 10.53 1.96
C VAL A 53 15.78 11.54 3.01
N GLU A 54 15.86 12.84 2.72
CA GLU A 54 15.29 13.86 3.58
C GLU A 54 13.91 14.28 3.09
N PRO A 55 12.89 14.35 3.97
CA PRO A 55 11.60 14.89 3.58
C PRO A 55 11.70 16.38 3.29
N GLU A 56 11.01 16.87 2.27
CA GLU A 56 10.96 18.31 1.97
C GLU A 56 10.36 19.11 3.11
N ARG A 57 9.32 18.58 3.79
CA ARG A 57 8.69 19.21 4.95
C ARG A 57 8.10 18.18 5.90
N MET A 58 8.17 18.48 7.18
CA MET A 58 7.52 17.73 8.25
C MET A 58 6.77 18.69 9.16
N PHE A 59 5.47 18.55 9.24
CA PHE A 59 4.61 19.33 10.16
C PHE A 59 4.28 18.50 11.39
N THR A 60 4.44 19.10 12.56
CA THR A 60 4.02 18.54 13.85
C THR A 60 3.05 19.52 14.49
N PHE A 61 1.90 19.06 14.93
CA PHE A 61 0.86 19.91 15.52
C PHE A 61 0.11 19.20 16.63
N ARG A 62 -0.40 19.99 17.56
CA ARG A 62 -1.24 19.54 18.66
C ARG A 62 -2.68 19.37 18.19
N VAL A 63 -3.32 18.28 18.61
CA VAL A 63 -4.74 17.98 18.35
C VAL A 63 -5.45 17.82 19.67
N CYS A 64 -6.29 18.79 20.05
CA CYS A 64 -7.11 18.72 21.26
C CYS A 64 -8.54 18.33 20.93
N TRP A 65 -9.11 17.42 21.70
CA TRP A 65 -10.47 16.97 21.51
C TRP A 65 -11.13 16.62 22.87
N MET A 66 -12.45 16.55 22.88
CA MET A 66 -13.23 16.27 24.08
C MET A 66 -13.92 14.91 23.96
N ALA A 67 -13.76 14.06 24.98
CA ALA A 67 -14.47 12.80 25.09
C ALA A 67 -15.97 13.01 25.39
N ASP A 68 -16.77 11.96 25.28
CA ASP A 68 -18.22 12.03 25.51
C ASP A 68 -18.58 12.33 26.97
N ASP A 69 -17.68 12.01 27.91
CA ASP A 69 -17.82 12.34 29.33
C ASP A 69 -17.42 13.78 29.68
N GLY A 70 -17.02 14.58 28.67
CA GLY A 70 -16.59 15.96 28.82
C GLY A 70 -15.11 16.15 29.19
N THR A 71 -14.33 15.09 29.32
CA THR A 71 -12.89 15.19 29.58
C THR A 71 -12.14 15.64 28.32
N TRP A 72 -11.06 16.42 28.52
CA TRP A 72 -10.23 16.94 27.44
C TRP A 72 -9.00 16.05 27.23
N HIS A 73 -8.69 15.79 25.97
CA HIS A 73 -7.56 14.99 25.56
C HIS A 73 -6.68 15.75 24.57
N THR A 74 -5.40 15.38 24.53
CA THR A 74 -4.42 15.95 23.61
C THR A 74 -3.63 14.83 22.97
N ASN A 75 -3.60 14.86 21.65
CA ASN A 75 -2.77 14.00 20.82
C ASN A 75 -1.82 14.86 19.95
N THR A 76 -0.83 14.22 19.36
CA THR A 76 0.05 14.85 18.38
C THR A 76 -0.33 14.38 16.99
N GLY A 77 -0.42 15.32 16.05
CA GLY A 77 -0.58 15.05 14.62
C GLY A 77 0.67 15.36 13.83
N TRP A 78 0.89 14.62 12.76
CA TRP A 78 2.01 14.81 11.83
C TRP A 78 1.55 14.76 10.37
N ARG A 79 2.21 15.57 9.52
CA ARG A 79 2.16 15.41 8.07
C ARG A 79 3.54 15.59 7.49
N CYS A 80 3.99 14.58 6.76
CA CYS A 80 5.23 14.56 6.00
C CYS A 80 4.92 14.76 4.53
N GLN A 81 5.40 15.85 3.97
CA GLN A 81 5.51 16.13 2.55
C GLN A 81 6.89 15.67 2.13
N PHE A 82 6.99 14.41 1.69
CA PHE A 82 8.29 13.75 1.58
C PHE A 82 9.03 14.17 0.32
N ASN A 83 8.39 13.99 -0.85
CA ASN A 83 8.98 14.36 -2.13
C ASN A 83 7.89 14.76 -3.13
N GLY A 84 7.96 15.99 -3.62
CA GLY A 84 7.01 16.58 -4.57
C GLY A 84 7.50 16.66 -6.00
N ALA A 85 8.65 16.09 -6.35
CA ALA A 85 9.28 16.25 -7.66
C ALA A 85 8.40 15.78 -8.83
N ILE A 86 7.54 14.80 -8.63
CA ILE A 86 6.70 14.23 -9.70
C ILE A 86 5.21 14.60 -9.61
N GLY A 87 4.81 15.38 -8.61
CA GLY A 87 3.41 15.80 -8.44
C GLY A 87 3.06 16.13 -6.98
N PRO A 88 1.80 16.48 -6.69
CA PRO A 88 1.33 16.76 -5.34
C PRO A 88 1.68 15.63 -4.37
N TYR A 89 2.05 15.96 -3.14
CA TYR A 89 2.31 14.94 -2.12
C TYR A 89 1.07 14.09 -1.92
N LYS A 90 1.23 12.78 -1.91
CA LYS A 90 0.12 11.82 -1.83
C LYS A 90 0.44 10.70 -0.87
N GLY A 91 -0.45 10.46 0.09
CA GLY A 91 -0.34 9.33 1.01
C GLY A 91 -1.31 9.41 2.18
N GLY A 92 -1.56 8.25 2.80
CA GLY A 92 -2.58 8.08 3.82
C GLY A 92 -2.28 8.77 5.15
N LEU A 93 -3.32 8.91 5.97
CA LEU A 93 -3.25 9.26 7.38
C LEU A 93 -3.42 7.99 8.21
N ARG A 94 -2.54 7.77 9.19
CA ARG A 94 -2.59 6.63 10.11
C ARG A 94 -2.92 7.11 11.52
N PHE A 95 -4.00 6.59 12.10
CA PHE A 95 -4.36 6.85 13.50
C PHE A 95 -4.14 5.56 14.31
N GLN A 96 -3.04 5.54 15.04
CA GLN A 96 -2.61 4.39 15.84
C GLN A 96 -1.75 4.88 17.02
N PRO A 97 -1.84 4.27 18.22
CA PRO A 97 -1.11 4.73 19.41
C PRO A 97 0.41 4.74 19.27
N ASN A 98 0.95 3.92 18.37
CA ASN A 98 2.39 3.78 18.14
C ASN A 98 2.93 4.71 17.04
N VAL A 99 2.11 5.60 16.48
CA VAL A 99 2.57 6.56 15.46
C VAL A 99 3.46 7.63 16.09
N TYR A 100 4.60 7.85 15.46
CA TYR A 100 5.57 8.90 15.79
C TYR A 100 6.33 9.32 14.51
N PRO A 101 7.17 10.37 14.55
CA PRO A 101 7.82 10.89 13.34
C PRO A 101 8.56 9.86 12.50
N GLY A 102 9.25 8.90 13.10
CA GLY A 102 9.98 7.85 12.38
C GLY A 102 9.06 6.97 11.52
N ILE A 103 7.90 6.58 12.04
CA ILE A 103 6.86 5.85 11.29
C ILE A 103 6.34 6.68 10.10
N ILE A 104 6.09 7.96 10.31
CA ILE A 104 5.58 8.84 9.26
C ILE A 104 6.62 9.06 8.17
N LYS A 105 7.90 9.23 8.52
CA LYS A 105 8.99 9.37 7.54
C LYS A 105 9.19 8.09 6.74
N PHE A 106 9.28 6.93 7.40
CA PHE A 106 9.45 5.65 6.73
C PHE A 106 8.35 5.41 5.70
N LEU A 107 7.09 5.61 6.12
CA LEU A 107 5.95 5.43 5.23
C LEU A 107 5.91 6.47 4.11
N GLY A 108 6.34 7.70 4.35
CA GLY A 108 6.44 8.76 3.34
C GLY A 108 7.52 8.47 2.29
N PHE A 109 8.66 7.96 2.73
CA PHE A 109 9.75 7.52 1.86
C PHE A 109 9.33 6.38 0.93
N GLU A 110 8.75 5.31 1.48
CA GLU A 110 8.23 4.21 0.67
C GLU A 110 7.12 4.66 -0.29
N GLN A 111 6.24 5.56 0.18
CA GLN A 111 5.15 6.08 -0.63
C GLN A 111 5.64 6.84 -1.86
N THR A 112 6.79 7.52 -1.77
CA THR A 112 7.42 8.22 -2.89
C THR A 112 7.70 7.28 -4.06
N PHE A 113 8.35 6.14 -3.81
CA PHE A 113 8.67 5.18 -4.85
C PHE A 113 7.46 4.38 -5.34
N LYS A 114 6.56 4.04 -4.43
CA LYS A 114 5.30 3.38 -4.78
C LYS A 114 4.44 4.25 -5.72
N ASN A 115 4.30 5.52 -5.41
CA ASN A 115 3.55 6.46 -6.25
C ASN A 115 4.21 6.65 -7.61
N SER A 116 5.54 6.73 -7.63
CA SER A 116 6.33 6.85 -8.85
C SER A 116 6.06 5.70 -9.84
N LEU A 117 5.95 4.47 -9.36
CA LEU A 117 5.65 3.29 -10.18
C LEU A 117 4.32 3.39 -10.93
N THR A 118 3.34 4.12 -10.42
CA THR A 118 2.04 4.24 -11.10
C THR A 118 2.12 4.97 -12.45
N GLY A 119 3.22 5.68 -12.73
CA GLY A 119 3.32 6.54 -13.91
C GLY A 119 2.52 7.85 -13.80
N LEU A 120 1.72 8.01 -12.74
CA LEU A 120 0.84 9.16 -12.53
C LEU A 120 1.57 10.33 -11.85
N PRO A 121 1.12 11.58 -12.01
CA PRO A 121 1.75 12.77 -11.43
C PRO A 121 1.37 12.94 -9.96
N ILE A 122 1.86 12.07 -9.10
CA ILE A 122 1.67 12.08 -7.65
C ILE A 122 2.99 11.87 -6.92
N GLY A 123 3.33 12.79 -6.03
CA GLY A 123 4.51 12.72 -5.17
C GLY A 123 4.30 11.83 -3.94
N GLY A 124 5.26 11.83 -3.04
CA GLY A 124 5.22 11.05 -1.80
C GLY A 124 4.86 11.89 -0.58
N GLY A 125 3.94 11.41 0.22
CA GLY A 125 3.59 12.02 1.50
C GLY A 125 2.97 11.01 2.46
N LYS A 126 2.97 11.33 3.73
CA LYS A 126 2.34 10.51 4.79
C LYS A 126 1.97 11.38 5.98
N GLY A 127 0.95 10.96 6.71
CA GLY A 127 0.57 11.65 7.94
C GLY A 127 -0.07 10.72 8.95
N GLY A 128 -0.46 11.27 10.08
CA GLY A 128 -1.13 10.51 11.11
C GLY A 128 -1.11 11.16 12.48
N SER A 129 -1.49 10.38 13.46
CA SER A 129 -1.53 10.77 14.87
C SER A 129 -1.36 9.54 15.76
N ASP A 130 -0.90 9.76 16.98
CA ASP A 130 -0.91 8.79 18.07
C ASP A 130 -2.32 8.54 18.67
N PHE A 131 -3.36 9.09 18.07
CA PHE A 131 -4.76 8.85 18.42
C PHE A 131 -5.18 7.42 18.10
N ASP A 132 -5.81 6.75 19.06
CA ASP A 132 -6.41 5.42 18.88
C ASP A 132 -7.93 5.55 18.68
N PRO A 133 -8.47 5.27 17.51
CA PRO A 133 -9.91 5.28 17.27
C PRO A 133 -10.64 4.06 17.85
N ALA A 134 -9.93 3.03 18.29
CA ALA A 134 -10.55 1.82 18.83
C ALA A 134 -11.32 2.14 20.13
N GLY A 135 -12.57 1.68 20.20
CA GLY A 135 -13.41 1.89 21.35
C GLY A 135 -13.95 3.31 21.54
N LYS A 136 -13.66 4.24 20.62
CA LYS A 136 -14.20 5.60 20.63
C LYS A 136 -15.57 5.65 19.94
N SER A 137 -16.42 6.56 20.40
CA SER A 137 -17.70 6.84 19.73
C SER A 137 -17.50 7.58 18.40
N ASP A 138 -18.49 7.52 17.52
CA ASP A 138 -18.48 8.31 16.28
C ASP A 138 -18.35 9.81 16.55
N SER A 139 -18.94 10.29 17.64
CA SER A 139 -18.88 11.69 18.05
C SER A 139 -17.47 12.10 18.50
N GLU A 140 -16.78 11.24 19.24
CA GLU A 140 -15.38 11.46 19.66
C GLU A 140 -14.45 11.48 18.45
N ILE A 141 -14.59 10.50 17.55
CA ILE A 141 -13.79 10.42 16.31
C ILE A 141 -14.06 11.64 15.43
N MET A 142 -15.30 12.09 15.31
CA MET A 142 -15.64 13.29 14.55
C MET A 142 -14.94 14.53 15.13
N ARG A 143 -15.03 14.75 16.46
CA ARG A 143 -14.37 15.88 17.13
C ARG A 143 -12.85 15.84 16.93
N PHE A 144 -12.24 14.65 17.06
CA PHE A 144 -10.83 14.48 16.79
C PHE A 144 -10.47 14.85 15.34
N CYS A 145 -11.18 14.29 14.35
CA CYS A 145 -10.95 14.57 12.92
C CYS A 145 -11.11 16.06 12.59
N GLN A 146 -12.10 16.73 13.17
CA GLN A 146 -12.29 18.17 13.00
C GLN A 146 -11.11 18.97 13.55
N SER A 147 -10.68 18.68 14.77
CA SER A 147 -9.51 19.34 15.38
C SER A 147 -8.20 19.06 14.59
N PHE A 148 -8.01 17.84 14.13
CA PHE A 148 -6.87 17.46 13.29
C PHE A 148 -6.87 18.27 11.99
N MET A 149 -8.01 18.39 11.33
CA MET A 149 -8.13 19.14 10.07
C MET A 149 -7.95 20.66 10.28
N GLN A 150 -8.39 21.22 11.38
CA GLN A 150 -8.15 22.64 11.71
C GLN A 150 -6.66 22.99 11.77
N ALA A 151 -5.83 22.06 12.23
CA ALA A 151 -4.38 22.25 12.24
C ALA A 151 -3.74 22.01 10.86
N LEU A 152 -4.31 21.10 10.05
CA LEU A 152 -3.70 20.62 8.80
C LEU A 152 -4.13 21.42 7.55
N TYR A 153 -5.34 21.96 7.49
CA TYR A 153 -5.98 22.41 6.24
C TYR A 153 -5.19 23.46 5.44
N ARG A 154 -4.32 24.24 6.09
CA ARG A 154 -3.50 25.27 5.43
C ARG A 154 -2.36 24.71 4.58
N TYR A 155 -1.98 23.46 4.83
CA TYR A 155 -0.82 22.82 4.24
C TYR A 155 -1.19 21.79 3.15
N ILE A 156 -2.48 21.54 2.95
CA ILE A 156 -3.02 20.57 1.99
C ILE A 156 -3.94 21.22 0.97
N GLY A 157 -4.14 20.56 -0.13
CA GLY A 157 -5.00 21.01 -1.22
C GLY A 157 -4.90 20.08 -2.42
N PRO A 158 -5.85 20.15 -3.38
CA PRO A 158 -5.88 19.26 -4.55
C PRO A 158 -4.57 19.23 -5.35
N ASP A 159 -3.88 20.37 -5.45
CA ASP A 159 -2.67 20.53 -6.23
C ASP A 159 -1.40 20.66 -5.38
N VAL A 160 -1.50 20.50 -4.07
CA VAL A 160 -0.38 20.64 -3.11
C VAL A 160 -0.08 19.31 -2.42
N ASP A 161 -1.07 18.81 -1.68
CA ASP A 161 -0.93 17.61 -0.83
C ASP A 161 -2.29 16.99 -0.61
N VAL A 162 -2.43 15.71 -0.97
CA VAL A 162 -3.71 15.00 -0.98
C VAL A 162 -3.64 13.78 -0.06
N PRO A 163 -4.03 13.92 1.22
CA PRO A 163 -4.15 12.79 2.14
C PRO A 163 -5.21 11.78 1.71
N ALA A 164 -5.09 10.59 2.27
CA ALA A 164 -6.02 9.47 2.08
C ALA A 164 -6.22 8.69 3.38
N GLY A 165 -7.01 7.61 3.34
CA GLY A 165 -7.11 6.66 4.43
C GLY A 165 -5.89 5.74 4.54
N ASP A 166 -5.68 5.24 5.76
CA ASP A 166 -4.73 4.19 6.14
C ASP A 166 -5.25 3.52 7.42
N MET A 167 -4.41 2.81 8.17
CA MET A 167 -4.81 2.17 9.42
C MET A 167 -5.45 3.18 10.39
N GLY A 168 -6.64 2.84 10.91
CA GLY A 168 -7.42 3.72 11.79
C GLY A 168 -8.12 4.89 11.08
N VAL A 169 -8.00 5.01 9.76
CA VAL A 169 -8.67 6.07 8.95
C VAL A 169 -9.36 5.44 7.76
N GLY A 170 -10.65 5.20 7.91
CA GLY A 170 -11.52 4.69 6.85
C GLY A 170 -12.41 5.77 6.23
N ALA A 171 -13.45 5.32 5.53
CA ALA A 171 -14.41 6.22 4.86
C ALA A 171 -15.12 7.19 5.83
N ARG A 172 -15.39 6.75 7.06
CA ARG A 172 -15.98 7.57 8.12
C ARG A 172 -15.06 8.75 8.49
N GLU A 173 -13.82 8.47 8.83
CA GLU A 173 -12.82 9.48 9.20
C GLU A 173 -12.54 10.42 8.03
N ILE A 174 -12.41 9.91 6.80
CA ILE A 174 -12.26 10.73 5.59
C ILE A 174 -13.47 11.65 5.41
N GLY A 175 -14.67 11.18 5.69
CA GLY A 175 -15.87 12.00 5.66
C GLY A 175 -15.83 13.17 6.65
N TYR A 176 -15.44 12.91 7.89
CA TYR A 176 -15.30 13.95 8.92
C TYR A 176 -14.19 14.94 8.61
N LEU A 177 -13.05 14.47 8.14
CA LEU A 177 -11.93 15.31 7.72
C LEU A 177 -12.31 16.21 6.53
N TYR A 178 -12.99 15.66 5.52
CA TYR A 178 -13.43 16.41 4.35
C TYR A 178 -14.50 17.45 4.71
N GLY A 179 -15.47 17.08 5.54
CA GLY A 179 -16.53 17.99 6.00
C GLY A 179 -15.96 19.24 6.70
N GLU A 180 -14.96 19.06 7.56
CA GLU A 180 -14.30 20.17 8.24
C GLU A 180 -13.42 20.98 7.28
N TYR A 181 -12.65 20.35 6.39
CA TYR A 181 -11.88 21.07 5.37
C TYR A 181 -12.78 21.99 4.54
N ARG A 182 -13.91 21.47 4.05
CA ARG A 182 -14.88 22.24 3.29
C ARG A 182 -15.42 23.46 4.07
N ARG A 183 -15.70 23.29 5.35
CA ARG A 183 -16.14 24.41 6.22
C ARG A 183 -15.06 25.49 6.34
N LEU A 184 -13.81 25.08 6.57
CA LEU A 184 -12.68 26.01 6.75
C LEU A 184 -12.31 26.75 5.47
N LYS A 185 -12.33 26.07 4.34
CA LYS A 185 -12.00 26.65 3.03
C LYS A 185 -13.12 27.50 2.43
N GLY A 186 -14.37 27.18 2.75
CA GLY A 186 -15.52 27.84 2.13
C GLY A 186 -15.67 27.57 0.63
N ALA A 187 -14.99 26.55 0.09
CA ALA A 187 -14.96 26.17 -1.31
C ALA A 187 -15.15 24.66 -1.49
N PHE A 188 -15.66 24.26 -2.67
CA PHE A 188 -15.80 22.85 -3.03
C PHE A 188 -14.52 22.35 -3.73
N GLU A 189 -13.52 22.01 -2.92
CA GLU A 189 -12.24 21.44 -3.34
C GLU A 189 -12.21 19.93 -3.00
N ASN A 190 -13.06 19.14 -3.65
CA ASN A 190 -13.22 17.73 -3.30
C ASN A 190 -12.00 16.85 -3.65
N GLY A 191 -11.08 17.34 -4.48
CA GLY A 191 -9.80 16.68 -4.77
C GLY A 191 -8.79 16.71 -3.63
N VAL A 192 -9.06 17.39 -2.51
CA VAL A 192 -8.12 17.50 -1.37
C VAL A 192 -7.86 16.20 -0.63
N LEU A 193 -8.80 15.27 -0.63
CA LEU A 193 -8.71 13.96 0.01
C LEU A 193 -9.19 12.87 -0.92
N THR A 194 -8.61 11.67 -0.84
CA THR A 194 -9.12 10.49 -1.53
C THR A 194 -9.60 9.41 -0.56
N GLY A 195 -10.42 8.48 -1.08
CA GLY A 195 -11.14 7.51 -0.26
C GLY A 195 -12.47 8.06 0.27
N LYS A 196 -12.99 9.11 -0.38
CA LYS A 196 -14.28 9.71 -0.07
C LYS A 196 -15.44 8.76 -0.41
N GLY A 197 -16.57 8.98 0.23
CA GLY A 197 -17.84 8.37 -0.18
C GLY A 197 -18.25 8.82 -1.60
N PHE A 198 -18.93 7.93 -2.32
CA PHE A 198 -19.34 8.19 -3.70
C PHE A 198 -20.19 9.44 -3.86
N SER A 199 -21.06 9.74 -2.89
CA SER A 199 -21.97 10.91 -2.90
C SER A 199 -21.28 12.26 -2.85
N TYR A 200 -19.98 12.33 -2.53
CA TYR A 200 -19.22 13.59 -2.45
C TYR A 200 -17.83 13.52 -3.11
N GLY A 201 -17.72 12.77 -4.18
CA GLY A 201 -16.58 12.77 -5.07
C GLY A 201 -15.62 11.57 -4.94
N GLY A 202 -16.05 10.50 -4.29
CA GLY A 202 -15.33 9.22 -4.28
C GLY A 202 -15.41 8.50 -5.62
N SER A 203 -14.44 7.64 -5.90
CA SER A 203 -14.39 6.80 -7.10
C SER A 203 -14.98 5.41 -6.85
N LEU A 204 -15.63 4.84 -7.87
CA LEU A 204 -15.97 3.42 -7.91
C LEU A 204 -14.70 2.57 -7.88
N ILE A 205 -14.81 1.30 -7.55
CA ILE A 205 -13.73 0.30 -7.43
C ILE A 205 -12.72 0.62 -6.30
N ARG A 206 -12.75 1.79 -5.65
CA ARG A 206 -11.73 2.14 -4.65
C ARG A 206 -11.59 1.12 -3.51
N PRO A 207 -12.66 0.53 -2.94
CA PRO A 207 -12.55 -0.47 -1.87
C PRO A 207 -11.81 -1.74 -2.30
N GLU A 208 -12.05 -2.24 -3.51
CA GLU A 208 -11.47 -3.46 -4.07
C GLU A 208 -10.18 -3.24 -4.87
N ALA A 209 -9.81 -1.99 -5.14
CA ALA A 209 -8.75 -1.63 -6.08
C ALA A 209 -7.39 -2.28 -5.80
N THR A 210 -7.01 -2.43 -4.54
CA THR A 210 -5.74 -3.07 -4.17
C THR A 210 -5.75 -4.55 -4.58
N GLY A 211 -6.85 -5.26 -4.31
CA GLY A 211 -7.01 -6.66 -4.69
C GLY A 211 -7.11 -6.84 -6.20
N PHE A 212 -7.87 -5.98 -6.88
CA PHE A 212 -7.96 -5.99 -8.35
C PHE A 212 -6.60 -5.78 -8.99
N GLY A 213 -5.86 -4.76 -8.53
CA GLY A 213 -4.51 -4.47 -9.01
C GLY A 213 -3.54 -5.64 -8.80
N ALA A 214 -3.61 -6.30 -7.65
CA ALA A 214 -2.77 -7.47 -7.36
C ALA A 214 -3.03 -8.62 -8.35
N VAL A 215 -4.30 -8.85 -8.71
CA VAL A 215 -4.66 -9.88 -9.69
C VAL A 215 -4.20 -9.49 -11.11
N TYR A 216 -4.30 -8.24 -11.51
CA TYR A 216 -3.79 -7.76 -12.79
C TYR A 216 -2.26 -7.85 -12.88
N TYR A 217 -1.56 -7.56 -11.79
CA TYR A 217 -0.11 -7.75 -11.74
C TYR A 217 0.26 -9.24 -11.90
N LEU A 218 -0.42 -10.13 -11.17
CA LEU A 218 -0.28 -11.58 -11.29
C LEU A 218 -0.53 -12.07 -12.73
N GLU A 219 -1.56 -11.54 -13.40
CA GLU A 219 -1.88 -11.88 -14.79
C GLU A 219 -0.68 -11.61 -15.73
N ASN A 220 0.01 -10.49 -15.54
CA ASN A 220 1.22 -10.19 -16.31
C ASN A 220 2.39 -11.14 -15.99
N VAL A 221 2.57 -11.51 -14.71
CA VAL A 221 3.59 -12.51 -14.32
C VAL A 221 3.32 -13.85 -14.98
N LEU A 222 2.08 -14.30 -14.98
CA LEU A 222 1.69 -15.57 -15.63
C LEU A 222 1.85 -15.52 -17.15
N LYS A 223 1.46 -14.43 -17.80
CA LYS A 223 1.68 -14.22 -19.25
C LYS A 223 3.15 -14.28 -19.64
N HIS A 224 4.04 -13.72 -18.83
CA HIS A 224 5.49 -13.83 -19.06
C HIS A 224 5.96 -15.29 -19.06
N GLU A 225 5.41 -16.11 -18.19
CA GLU A 225 5.72 -17.55 -18.10
C GLU A 225 4.95 -18.41 -19.12
N GLY A 226 4.16 -17.80 -20.00
CA GLY A 226 3.34 -18.50 -20.98
C GLY A 226 2.13 -19.23 -20.38
N GLU A 227 1.69 -18.79 -19.19
CA GLU A 227 0.55 -19.38 -18.46
C GLU A 227 -0.63 -18.40 -18.41
N GLU A 228 -1.81 -18.95 -18.15
CA GLU A 228 -3.05 -18.19 -17.93
C GLU A 228 -3.51 -18.30 -16.48
N ILE A 229 -4.23 -17.28 -16.01
CA ILE A 229 -4.77 -17.25 -14.65
C ILE A 229 -5.97 -18.19 -14.48
N ALA A 230 -6.71 -18.45 -15.56
CA ALA A 230 -7.88 -19.33 -15.54
C ALA A 230 -7.51 -20.75 -15.07
N GLY A 231 -8.28 -21.28 -14.14
CA GLY A 231 -8.06 -22.60 -13.55
C GLY A 231 -7.02 -22.66 -12.43
N LYS A 232 -6.28 -21.57 -12.15
CA LYS A 232 -5.30 -21.52 -11.05
C LYS A 232 -5.97 -21.48 -9.69
N THR A 233 -5.28 -22.07 -8.70
CA THR A 233 -5.64 -22.02 -7.28
C THR A 233 -4.75 -21.04 -6.53
N ILE A 234 -5.36 -20.23 -5.65
CA ILE A 234 -4.69 -19.16 -4.93
C ILE A 234 -4.92 -19.34 -3.44
N ALA A 235 -3.84 -19.32 -2.65
CA ALA A 235 -3.91 -19.18 -1.20
C ALA A 235 -3.73 -17.71 -0.81
N CYS A 236 -4.72 -17.17 -0.09
CA CYS A 236 -4.65 -15.83 0.49
C CYS A 236 -4.58 -15.91 2.03
N ALA A 237 -3.86 -14.97 2.64
CA ALA A 237 -4.03 -14.63 4.05
C ALA A 237 -4.93 -13.40 4.18
N GLY A 238 -5.69 -13.32 5.29
CA GLY A 238 -6.66 -12.24 5.49
C GLY A 238 -8.04 -12.52 4.88
N PHE A 239 -9.01 -11.67 5.21
CA PHE A 239 -10.36 -11.65 4.62
C PHE A 239 -10.95 -10.24 4.57
N GLY A 240 -10.05 -9.22 4.56
CA GLY A 240 -10.40 -7.81 4.46
C GLY A 240 -10.68 -7.36 3.03
N ASN A 241 -10.78 -6.02 2.81
CA ASN A 241 -11.07 -5.43 1.50
C ASN A 241 -10.10 -5.88 0.41
N VAL A 242 -8.82 -6.03 0.74
CA VAL A 242 -7.79 -6.48 -0.20
C VAL A 242 -8.08 -7.90 -0.67
N THR A 243 -8.26 -8.84 0.27
CA THR A 243 -8.57 -10.24 -0.04
C THR A 243 -9.92 -10.39 -0.73
N TRP A 244 -10.93 -9.62 -0.32
CA TRP A 244 -12.21 -9.57 -1.01
C TRP A 244 -12.05 -9.14 -2.48
N GLY A 245 -11.26 -8.09 -2.74
CA GLY A 245 -10.96 -7.67 -4.11
C GLY A 245 -10.24 -8.76 -4.91
N ILE A 246 -9.28 -9.47 -4.31
CA ILE A 246 -8.61 -10.61 -4.95
C ILE A 246 -9.65 -11.69 -5.32
N CYS A 247 -10.50 -12.09 -4.38
CA CYS A 247 -11.54 -13.10 -4.63
C CYS A 247 -12.46 -12.70 -5.78
N LYS A 248 -12.97 -11.45 -5.77
CA LYS A 248 -13.87 -10.91 -6.80
C LYS A 248 -13.22 -10.94 -8.20
N LYS A 249 -11.99 -10.41 -8.32
CA LYS A 249 -11.31 -10.31 -9.61
C LYS A 249 -10.79 -11.67 -10.09
N ALA A 250 -10.23 -12.50 -9.22
CA ALA A 250 -9.76 -13.84 -9.56
C ALA A 250 -10.91 -14.71 -10.08
N ALA A 251 -12.08 -14.66 -9.43
CA ALA A 251 -13.28 -15.37 -9.89
C ALA A 251 -13.75 -14.90 -11.27
N GLN A 252 -13.70 -13.58 -11.54
CA GLN A 252 -14.04 -13.03 -12.87
C GLN A 252 -13.10 -13.53 -13.97
N LEU A 253 -11.83 -13.80 -13.64
CA LEU A 253 -10.81 -14.30 -14.58
C LEU A 253 -10.67 -15.83 -14.57
N GLY A 254 -11.54 -16.54 -13.85
CA GLY A 254 -11.59 -18.00 -13.84
C GLY A 254 -10.63 -18.69 -12.87
N ALA A 255 -9.99 -17.97 -11.95
CA ALA A 255 -9.18 -18.54 -10.87
C ALA A 255 -9.97 -18.73 -9.58
N LYS A 256 -9.42 -19.52 -8.64
CA LYS A 256 -10.07 -19.84 -7.37
C LYS A 256 -9.20 -19.42 -6.19
N VAL A 257 -9.69 -18.53 -5.34
CA VAL A 257 -9.11 -18.32 -4.01
C VAL A 257 -9.68 -19.40 -3.09
N VAL A 258 -8.81 -20.29 -2.60
CA VAL A 258 -9.21 -21.46 -1.82
C VAL A 258 -8.96 -21.34 -0.31
N THR A 259 -8.28 -20.27 0.13
CA THR A 259 -8.05 -20.00 1.55
C THR A 259 -8.35 -18.56 1.93
N LEU A 260 -8.87 -18.38 3.13
CA LEU A 260 -8.98 -17.10 3.83
C LEU A 260 -8.45 -17.29 5.23
N SER A 261 -7.80 -16.28 5.81
CA SER A 261 -7.33 -16.39 7.21
C SER A 261 -7.70 -15.16 8.04
N GLY A 262 -7.90 -15.39 9.33
CA GLY A 262 -8.18 -14.38 10.33
C GLY A 262 -7.33 -14.58 11.59
N PRO A 263 -7.57 -13.78 12.64
CA PRO A 263 -6.89 -13.98 13.93
C PRO A 263 -7.18 -15.33 14.59
N ASP A 264 -8.29 -15.96 14.23
CA ASP A 264 -8.77 -17.23 14.76
C ASP A 264 -8.27 -18.47 14.01
N GLY A 265 -7.64 -18.31 12.83
CA GLY A 265 -7.15 -19.41 12.01
C GLY A 265 -7.37 -19.19 10.51
N TYR A 266 -7.48 -20.26 9.73
CA TYR A 266 -7.80 -20.18 8.31
C TYR A 266 -8.90 -21.17 7.91
N ILE A 267 -9.54 -20.90 6.76
CA ILE A 267 -10.47 -21.83 6.10
C ILE A 267 -9.83 -22.40 4.84
N TYR A 268 -10.20 -23.63 4.50
CA TYR A 268 -9.94 -24.23 3.20
C TYR A 268 -11.24 -24.54 2.49
N ASP A 269 -11.47 -23.87 1.36
CA ASP A 269 -12.64 -24.01 0.49
C ASP A 269 -12.18 -24.53 -0.87
N PRO A 270 -12.23 -25.85 -1.14
CA PRO A 270 -11.72 -26.42 -2.39
C PRO A 270 -12.50 -25.98 -3.63
N ASP A 271 -13.76 -25.59 -3.46
CA ASP A 271 -14.56 -25.01 -4.55
C ASP A 271 -14.20 -23.55 -4.85
N GLY A 272 -13.54 -22.90 -3.92
CA GLY A 272 -13.10 -21.52 -3.98
C GLY A 272 -14.18 -20.49 -3.62
N VAL A 273 -13.70 -19.29 -3.29
CA VAL A 273 -14.54 -18.11 -3.02
C VAL A 273 -14.90 -17.46 -4.36
N ILE A 274 -15.72 -18.12 -5.15
CA ILE A 274 -16.01 -17.73 -6.54
C ILE A 274 -17.46 -17.30 -6.80
N THR A 275 -18.39 -17.68 -5.92
CA THR A 275 -19.80 -17.32 -6.10
C THR A 275 -20.09 -15.92 -5.54
N LYS A 276 -21.06 -15.24 -6.16
CA LYS A 276 -21.51 -13.94 -5.66
C LYS A 276 -21.88 -13.99 -4.18
N GLU A 277 -22.58 -15.05 -3.74
CA GLU A 277 -22.97 -15.23 -2.34
C GLU A 277 -21.77 -15.27 -1.38
N LYS A 278 -20.72 -16.05 -1.73
CA LYS A 278 -19.50 -16.16 -0.93
C LYS A 278 -18.76 -14.82 -0.86
N ILE A 279 -18.66 -14.10 -2.00
CA ILE A 279 -18.00 -12.81 -2.11
C ILE A 279 -18.75 -11.73 -1.31
N ASP A 280 -20.07 -11.65 -1.46
CA ASP A 280 -20.90 -10.69 -0.74
C ASP A 280 -20.86 -10.94 0.78
N TYR A 281 -20.76 -12.18 1.22
CA TYR A 281 -20.65 -12.51 2.63
C TYR A 281 -19.38 -11.99 3.27
N LEU A 282 -18.27 -11.94 2.55
CA LEU A 282 -17.03 -11.29 3.07
C LEU A 282 -17.26 -9.80 3.37
N VAL A 283 -18.00 -9.11 2.51
CA VAL A 283 -18.38 -7.69 2.72
C VAL A 283 -19.28 -7.55 3.94
N GLU A 284 -20.26 -8.44 4.09
CA GLU A 284 -21.17 -8.46 5.25
C GLU A 284 -20.41 -8.71 6.57
N MET A 285 -19.49 -9.67 6.59
CA MET A 285 -18.64 -9.94 7.75
C MET A 285 -17.87 -8.69 8.18
N ARG A 286 -17.31 -7.96 7.22
CA ARG A 286 -16.60 -6.70 7.47
C ARG A 286 -17.52 -5.61 8.01
N ALA A 287 -18.66 -5.39 7.37
CA ALA A 287 -19.63 -4.35 7.75
C ALA A 287 -20.20 -4.59 9.15
N SER A 288 -20.36 -5.85 9.55
CA SER A 288 -20.86 -6.22 10.89
C SER A 288 -19.77 -6.24 11.98
N GLY A 289 -18.52 -5.90 11.64
CA GLY A 289 -17.40 -5.92 12.59
C GLY A 289 -16.98 -7.30 13.06
N ARG A 290 -17.48 -8.37 12.46
CA ARG A 290 -17.06 -9.75 12.76
C ARG A 290 -15.63 -9.97 12.30
N ASN A 291 -14.78 -10.42 13.21
CA ASN A 291 -13.35 -10.61 12.96
C ASN A 291 -12.91 -12.08 13.14
N LYS A 292 -13.78 -13.01 12.74
CA LYS A 292 -13.54 -14.44 12.81
C LYS A 292 -13.81 -15.07 11.44
N VAL A 293 -12.78 -15.67 10.86
CA VAL A 293 -12.94 -16.36 9.56
C VAL A 293 -13.75 -17.66 9.71
N LYS A 294 -13.84 -18.18 10.94
CA LYS A 294 -14.68 -19.34 11.27
C LYS A 294 -16.16 -19.12 10.87
N ASP A 295 -16.67 -17.89 10.94
CA ASP A 295 -18.05 -17.58 10.55
C ASP A 295 -18.33 -17.92 9.06
N TYR A 296 -17.32 -17.77 8.20
CA TYR A 296 -17.39 -18.21 6.81
C TYR A 296 -17.45 -19.73 6.71
N ALA A 297 -16.58 -20.44 7.45
CA ALA A 297 -16.56 -21.89 7.46
C ALA A 297 -17.90 -22.49 7.92
N ASP A 298 -18.48 -21.92 8.97
CA ASP A 298 -19.77 -22.36 9.51
C ASP A 298 -20.91 -22.15 8.50
N LYS A 299 -20.90 -21.02 7.78
CA LYS A 299 -21.95 -20.70 6.80
C LYS A 299 -21.88 -21.58 5.55
N PHE A 300 -20.70 -21.80 5.02
CA PHE A 300 -20.52 -22.53 3.75
C PHE A 300 -20.10 -23.99 3.93
N VAL A 301 -20.01 -24.46 5.18
CA VAL A 301 -19.67 -25.85 5.53
C VAL A 301 -18.33 -26.28 4.90
N VAL A 302 -17.29 -25.46 5.12
CA VAL A 302 -15.92 -25.73 4.65
C VAL A 302 -14.96 -26.00 5.83
N GLU A 303 -13.78 -26.54 5.54
CA GLU A 303 -12.79 -26.85 6.57
C GLU A 303 -12.29 -25.58 7.29
N PHE A 304 -12.17 -25.68 8.62
CA PHE A 304 -11.59 -24.61 9.46
C PHE A 304 -10.41 -25.17 10.26
N HIS A 305 -9.28 -24.47 10.22
CA HIS A 305 -8.04 -24.81 10.92
C HIS A 305 -7.72 -23.74 11.97
N PRO A 306 -8.06 -23.98 13.24
CA PRO A 306 -7.93 -22.97 14.28
C PRO A 306 -6.46 -22.67 14.62
N GLY A 307 -6.10 -21.39 14.69
CA GLY A 307 -4.77 -20.92 15.08
C GLY A 307 -3.66 -21.18 14.05
N GLU A 308 -3.99 -21.76 12.89
CA GLU A 308 -3.01 -22.08 11.85
C GLU A 308 -3.01 -21.02 10.73
N LYS A 309 -1.94 -21.04 9.91
CA LYS A 309 -1.78 -20.21 8.70
C LYS A 309 -1.97 -21.07 7.44
N PRO A 310 -2.45 -20.49 6.32
CA PRO A 310 -2.85 -21.25 5.12
C PRO A 310 -1.67 -21.75 4.26
N TRP A 311 -0.44 -21.54 4.66
CA TRP A 311 0.74 -21.74 3.81
C TRP A 311 1.12 -23.21 3.59
N GLY A 312 0.48 -24.12 4.34
CA GLY A 312 0.58 -25.58 4.13
C GLY A 312 -0.36 -26.12 3.05
N VAL A 313 -1.28 -25.30 2.52
CA VAL A 313 -2.24 -25.73 1.48
C VAL A 313 -1.56 -25.74 0.12
N LYS A 314 -1.74 -26.86 -0.61
CA LYS A 314 -1.17 -26.99 -1.97
C LYS A 314 -1.95 -26.17 -2.96
N VAL A 315 -1.30 -25.18 -3.54
CA VAL A 315 -1.86 -24.23 -4.52
C VAL A 315 -0.82 -23.85 -5.58
N ASP A 316 -1.24 -23.22 -6.65
CA ASP A 316 -0.36 -22.68 -7.68
C ASP A 316 0.31 -21.36 -7.24
N ILE A 317 -0.42 -20.54 -6.49
CA ILE A 317 -0.07 -19.15 -6.20
C ILE A 317 -0.32 -18.86 -4.72
N CYS A 318 0.64 -18.18 -4.06
CA CYS A 318 0.46 -17.60 -2.72
C CYS A 318 0.37 -16.09 -2.79
N MET A 319 -0.65 -15.50 -2.15
CA MET A 319 -0.89 -14.06 -2.09
C MET A 319 -1.10 -13.59 -0.64
N PRO A 320 -0.01 -13.32 0.10
CA PRO A 320 -0.13 -12.81 1.48
C PRO A 320 -0.73 -11.41 1.48
N SER A 321 -1.95 -11.27 2.00
CA SER A 321 -2.76 -10.05 1.94
C SER A 321 -3.30 -9.58 3.29
N ALA A 322 -2.76 -10.11 4.41
CA ALA A 322 -3.19 -9.79 5.76
C ALA A 322 -2.39 -8.62 6.37
N MET A 323 -1.18 -8.87 6.83
CA MET A 323 -0.40 -7.91 7.61
C MET A 323 1.11 -8.02 7.34
N GLN A 324 1.84 -7.03 7.85
CA GLN A 324 3.29 -6.98 7.80
C GLN A 324 3.90 -8.15 8.59
N ASN A 325 5.00 -8.71 8.07
CA ASN A 325 5.74 -9.82 8.69
C ASN A 325 4.86 -11.02 9.05
N ASP A 326 3.89 -11.34 8.21
CA ASP A 326 3.00 -12.51 8.40
C ASP A 326 3.68 -13.83 7.99
N VAL A 327 4.68 -13.76 7.11
CA VAL A 327 5.43 -14.91 6.57
C VAL A 327 6.89 -14.83 7.03
N HIS A 328 7.25 -15.74 7.93
CA HIS A 328 8.62 -15.97 8.40
C HIS A 328 9.25 -17.17 7.69
N MET A 329 10.48 -17.50 8.03
CA MET A 329 11.23 -18.63 7.42
C MET A 329 10.49 -19.98 7.50
N GLU A 330 9.79 -20.24 8.59
CA GLU A 330 9.02 -21.49 8.75
C GLU A 330 7.90 -21.59 7.70
N GLN A 331 7.11 -20.52 7.55
CA GLN A 331 6.04 -20.45 6.54
C GLN A 331 6.61 -20.48 5.12
N ALA A 332 7.72 -19.81 4.88
CA ALA A 332 8.40 -19.83 3.57
C ALA A 332 8.83 -21.26 3.18
N LYS A 333 9.32 -22.06 4.12
CA LYS A 333 9.64 -23.48 3.90
C LYS A 333 8.40 -24.31 3.57
N GLN A 334 7.26 -24.03 4.21
CA GLN A 334 5.99 -24.70 3.90
C GLN A 334 5.53 -24.37 2.47
N ILE A 335 5.58 -23.08 2.08
CA ILE A 335 5.25 -22.61 0.72
C ILE A 335 6.12 -23.33 -0.32
N ALA A 336 7.43 -23.34 -0.11
CA ALA A 336 8.36 -24.00 -1.02
C ALA A 336 8.13 -25.52 -1.12
N ALA A 337 7.87 -26.18 0.01
CA ALA A 337 7.61 -27.63 0.05
C ALA A 337 6.32 -28.02 -0.71
N ASN A 338 5.36 -27.11 -0.85
CA ASN A 338 4.12 -27.32 -1.60
C ASN A 338 4.28 -27.13 -3.11
N GLY A 339 5.47 -26.75 -3.59
CA GLY A 339 5.76 -26.57 -5.01
C GLY A 339 5.10 -25.32 -5.61
N VAL A 340 4.83 -24.31 -4.79
CA VAL A 340 4.33 -23.01 -5.26
C VAL A 340 5.34 -22.38 -6.20
N LYS A 341 4.89 -21.93 -7.35
CA LYS A 341 5.74 -21.28 -8.37
C LYS A 341 5.69 -19.73 -8.28
N TYR A 342 4.57 -19.18 -7.84
CA TYR A 342 4.32 -17.75 -7.82
C TYR A 342 3.99 -17.25 -6.42
N TYR A 343 4.77 -16.30 -5.94
CA TYR A 343 4.58 -15.65 -4.64
C TYR A 343 4.38 -14.14 -4.84
N ILE A 344 3.15 -13.70 -4.62
CA ILE A 344 2.71 -12.34 -4.98
C ILE A 344 2.41 -11.57 -3.69
N GLU A 345 3.32 -10.73 -3.25
CA GLU A 345 3.14 -9.95 -2.01
C GLU A 345 2.07 -8.88 -2.17
N VAL A 346 0.99 -8.95 -1.41
CA VAL A 346 -0.10 -7.97 -1.48
C VAL A 346 -0.14 -7.03 -0.27
N ALA A 347 0.00 -7.54 0.94
CA ALA A 347 0.16 -6.69 2.12
C ALA A 347 1.49 -5.91 2.04
N ASN A 348 1.61 -4.81 2.78
CA ASN A 348 2.89 -4.10 2.87
C ASN A 348 3.90 -4.97 3.64
N MET A 349 5.05 -5.29 3.01
CA MET A 349 6.12 -6.12 3.59
C MET A 349 5.61 -7.34 4.35
N PRO A 350 4.85 -8.24 3.73
CA PRO A 350 4.25 -9.37 4.44
C PRO A 350 5.26 -10.44 4.83
N THR A 351 6.45 -10.42 4.22
CA THR A 351 7.48 -11.44 4.33
C THR A 351 8.75 -10.85 4.94
N THR A 352 9.37 -11.57 5.88
CA THR A 352 10.66 -11.15 6.41
C THR A 352 11.76 -11.28 5.34
N ASN A 353 12.80 -10.43 5.41
CA ASN A 353 13.82 -10.35 4.37
C ASN A 353 14.59 -11.67 4.15
N ASP A 354 14.85 -12.42 5.21
CA ASP A 354 15.49 -13.74 5.15
C ASP A 354 14.59 -14.77 4.46
N ALA A 355 13.29 -14.77 4.77
CA ALA A 355 12.30 -15.62 4.13
C ALA A 355 12.11 -15.27 2.66
N LEU A 356 12.10 -13.98 2.31
CA LEU A 356 11.99 -13.51 0.92
C LEU A 356 13.18 -13.97 0.08
N LYS A 357 14.41 -13.80 0.59
CA LYS A 357 15.62 -14.29 -0.06
C LYS A 357 15.62 -15.81 -0.22
N PHE A 358 15.16 -16.54 0.79
CA PHE A 358 15.03 -18.00 0.69
C PHE A 358 14.10 -18.40 -0.46
N LEU A 359 12.94 -17.79 -0.59
CA LEU A 359 11.98 -18.09 -1.67
C LEU A 359 12.57 -17.78 -3.05
N MET A 360 13.23 -16.63 -3.22
CA MET A 360 13.82 -16.19 -4.48
C MET A 360 15.08 -16.98 -4.85
N ASP A 361 16.08 -16.97 -3.96
CA ASP A 361 17.45 -17.38 -4.32
C ASP A 361 17.67 -18.88 -4.18
N GLN A 362 16.98 -19.53 -3.22
CA GLN A 362 17.16 -20.95 -2.93
C GLN A 362 16.08 -21.83 -3.54
N CYS A 363 14.85 -21.33 -3.68
CA CYS A 363 13.72 -22.10 -4.20
C CYS A 363 13.36 -21.76 -5.64
N GLY A 364 13.88 -20.68 -6.20
CA GLY A 364 13.57 -20.22 -7.57
C GLY A 364 12.12 -19.85 -7.78
N ILE A 365 11.42 -19.41 -6.71
CA ILE A 365 10.04 -18.96 -6.78
C ILE A 365 10.02 -17.54 -7.35
N ILE A 366 9.12 -17.28 -8.29
CA ILE A 366 8.91 -15.95 -8.83
C ILE A 366 8.19 -15.10 -7.79
N VAL A 367 8.88 -14.07 -7.29
CA VAL A 367 8.37 -13.15 -6.28
C VAL A 367 8.02 -11.81 -6.93
N ALA A 368 6.78 -11.36 -6.73
CA ALA A 368 6.34 -10.01 -7.07
C ALA A 368 6.26 -9.13 -5.80
N PRO A 369 6.92 -7.94 -5.80
CA PRO A 369 7.07 -7.14 -4.59
C PRO A 369 5.80 -6.35 -4.23
N SER A 370 5.55 -6.22 -2.95
CA SER A 370 4.35 -5.57 -2.40
C SER A 370 4.11 -4.16 -2.93
N LYS A 371 5.16 -3.33 -3.05
CA LYS A 371 5.04 -1.94 -3.52
C LYS A 371 4.53 -1.80 -4.95
N ALA A 372 4.80 -2.77 -5.81
CA ALA A 372 4.28 -2.84 -7.18
C ALA A 372 2.90 -3.49 -7.20
N VAL A 373 2.75 -4.63 -6.54
CA VAL A 373 1.52 -5.44 -6.53
C VAL A 373 0.34 -4.69 -5.91
N ASN A 374 0.54 -4.03 -4.76
CA ASN A 374 -0.53 -3.35 -4.04
C ASN A 374 -0.75 -1.88 -4.47
N ALA A 375 -0.11 -1.44 -5.53
CA ALA A 375 -0.25 -0.07 -6.03
C ALA A 375 -1.65 0.26 -6.58
N GLY A 376 -2.51 -0.75 -6.81
CA GLY A 376 -3.87 -0.54 -7.28
C GLY A 376 -4.70 0.42 -6.43
N GLY A 377 -4.50 0.38 -5.11
CA GLY A 377 -5.17 1.31 -4.19
C GLY A 377 -4.79 2.78 -4.41
N VAL A 378 -3.51 3.08 -4.53
CA VAL A 378 -3.04 4.45 -4.81
C VAL A 378 -3.30 4.86 -6.25
N ALA A 379 -3.23 3.95 -7.20
CA ALA A 379 -3.60 4.19 -8.59
C ALA A 379 -5.05 4.67 -8.69
N THR A 380 -6.00 3.94 -8.10
CA THR A 380 -7.41 4.35 -8.07
C THR A 380 -7.63 5.64 -7.28
N SER A 381 -6.83 5.91 -6.24
CA SER A 381 -6.87 7.21 -5.57
C SER A 381 -6.45 8.36 -6.52
N ALA A 382 -5.46 8.15 -7.37
CA ALA A 382 -5.09 9.14 -8.38
C ALA A 382 -6.15 9.30 -9.48
N LEU A 383 -6.84 8.21 -9.85
CA LEU A 383 -8.01 8.28 -10.73
C LEU A 383 -9.17 9.05 -10.08
N GLU A 384 -9.36 8.92 -8.75
CA GLU A 384 -10.31 9.74 -8.00
C GLU A 384 -9.95 11.24 -8.07
N MET A 385 -8.65 11.57 -7.94
CA MET A 385 -8.18 12.95 -8.12
C MET A 385 -8.47 13.46 -9.54
N ALA A 386 -8.22 12.66 -10.57
CA ALA A 386 -8.52 13.03 -11.95
C ALA A 386 -10.01 13.33 -12.15
N GLN A 387 -10.89 12.42 -11.70
CA GLN A 387 -12.34 12.62 -11.76
C GLN A 387 -12.78 13.88 -11.02
N ASN A 388 -12.17 14.17 -9.85
CA ASN A 388 -12.46 15.38 -9.09
C ASN A 388 -12.02 16.65 -9.82
N SER A 389 -10.88 16.63 -10.52
CA SER A 389 -10.37 17.76 -11.31
C SER A 389 -11.26 18.03 -12.53
N GLU A 390 -11.73 16.99 -13.19
CA GLU A 390 -12.64 17.05 -14.33
C GLU A 390 -14.08 17.41 -13.91
N ARG A 391 -14.43 17.21 -12.63
CA ARG A 391 -15.80 17.28 -12.09
C ARG A 391 -16.75 16.28 -12.75
N LEU A 392 -16.22 15.11 -13.11
CA LEU A 392 -16.94 13.99 -13.70
C LEU A 392 -16.94 12.78 -12.77
N VAL A 393 -17.84 11.87 -13.04
CA VAL A 393 -17.92 10.55 -12.41
C VAL A 393 -17.75 9.52 -13.50
N TRP A 394 -16.73 8.68 -13.41
CA TRP A 394 -16.51 7.59 -14.36
C TRP A 394 -17.29 6.35 -13.95
N THR A 395 -17.64 5.54 -14.95
CA THR A 395 -18.27 4.25 -14.73
C THR A 395 -17.30 3.25 -14.11
N GLU A 396 -17.83 2.14 -13.58
CA GLU A 396 -17.00 1.05 -13.03
C GLU A 396 -16.04 0.50 -14.10
N GLU A 397 -16.52 0.34 -15.33
CA GLU A 397 -15.73 -0.15 -16.46
C GLU A 397 -14.58 0.82 -16.84
N GLU A 398 -14.82 2.12 -16.81
CA GLU A 398 -13.80 3.11 -17.10
C GLU A 398 -12.70 3.09 -16.04
N VAL A 399 -13.06 3.05 -14.76
CA VAL A 399 -12.09 2.97 -13.66
C VAL A 399 -11.32 1.65 -13.70
N ASP A 400 -11.98 0.52 -13.93
CA ASP A 400 -11.35 -0.80 -14.01
C ASP A 400 -10.37 -0.90 -15.18
N LYS A 401 -10.75 -0.39 -16.34
CA LYS A 401 -9.87 -0.32 -17.52
C LYS A 401 -8.60 0.50 -17.26
N GLN A 402 -8.74 1.67 -16.63
CA GLN A 402 -7.60 2.52 -16.28
C GLN A 402 -6.71 1.83 -15.24
N LEU A 403 -7.30 1.22 -14.22
CA LEU A 403 -6.56 0.48 -13.21
C LEU A 403 -5.77 -0.67 -13.83
N HIS A 404 -6.38 -1.47 -14.71
CA HIS A 404 -5.70 -2.56 -15.42
C HIS A 404 -4.50 -2.03 -16.23
N GLN A 405 -4.69 -0.94 -16.97
CA GLN A 405 -3.61 -0.33 -17.76
C GLN A 405 -2.45 0.17 -16.87
N ILE A 406 -2.76 0.80 -15.73
CA ILE A 406 -1.74 1.26 -14.78
C ILE A 406 -0.95 0.07 -14.22
N MET A 407 -1.62 -1.02 -13.84
CA MET A 407 -0.94 -2.21 -13.31
C MET A 407 -0.05 -2.88 -14.35
N ASN A 408 -0.48 -2.91 -15.63
CA ASN A 408 0.38 -3.37 -16.74
C ASN A 408 1.63 -2.49 -16.88
N THR A 409 1.47 -1.17 -16.79
CA THR A 409 2.60 -0.22 -16.84
C THR A 409 3.58 -0.45 -15.70
N ILE A 410 3.08 -0.64 -14.46
CA ILE A 410 3.92 -0.92 -13.29
C ILE A 410 4.74 -2.20 -13.50
N TYR A 411 4.10 -3.25 -14.00
CA TYR A 411 4.77 -4.51 -14.30
C TYR A 411 5.86 -4.31 -15.36
N THR A 412 5.54 -3.71 -16.49
CA THR A 412 6.46 -3.48 -17.62
C THR A 412 7.68 -2.65 -17.16
N MET A 413 7.46 -1.55 -16.45
CA MET A 413 8.53 -0.72 -15.91
C MET A 413 9.46 -1.51 -14.97
N SER A 414 8.89 -2.41 -14.15
CA SER A 414 9.68 -3.24 -13.23
C SER A 414 10.56 -4.24 -13.99
N VAL A 415 10.04 -4.90 -15.03
CA VAL A 415 10.79 -5.83 -15.87
C VAL A 415 11.90 -5.10 -16.62
N GLU A 416 11.56 -4.03 -17.34
CA GLU A 416 12.51 -3.25 -18.15
C GLU A 416 13.66 -2.68 -17.29
N ALA A 417 13.35 -2.22 -16.07
CA ALA A 417 14.38 -1.72 -15.16
C ALA A 417 15.32 -2.84 -14.68
N ALA A 418 14.81 -4.03 -14.35
CA ALA A 418 15.64 -5.15 -13.96
C ALA A 418 16.55 -5.61 -15.12
N GLU A 419 16.00 -5.75 -16.32
CA GLU A 419 16.74 -6.13 -17.52
C GLU A 419 17.83 -5.11 -17.87
N LYS A 420 17.50 -3.82 -17.85
CA LYS A 420 18.45 -2.72 -18.15
C LYS A 420 19.71 -2.78 -17.29
N TYR A 421 19.58 -3.17 -16.02
CA TYR A 421 20.70 -3.25 -15.08
C TYR A 421 21.27 -4.67 -14.92
N GLY A 422 20.90 -5.61 -15.82
CA GLY A 422 21.46 -6.96 -15.86
C GLY A 422 21.02 -7.88 -14.72
N LEU A 423 19.87 -7.60 -14.10
CA LEU A 423 19.34 -8.34 -12.96
C LEU A 423 18.37 -9.46 -13.37
N GLY A 424 18.20 -9.70 -14.68
CA GLY A 424 17.27 -10.70 -15.22
C GLY A 424 15.82 -10.41 -14.80
N TYR A 425 15.03 -11.47 -14.61
CA TYR A 425 13.63 -11.35 -14.21
C TYR A 425 13.46 -11.16 -12.69
N ASN A 426 14.09 -10.12 -12.14
CA ASN A 426 14.01 -9.76 -10.73
C ASN A 426 13.04 -8.60 -10.52
N LEU A 427 11.76 -8.93 -10.31
CA LEU A 427 10.70 -7.94 -10.15
C LEU A 427 10.85 -7.08 -8.89
N VAL A 428 11.50 -7.61 -7.84
CA VAL A 428 11.75 -6.88 -6.58
C VAL A 428 12.74 -5.75 -6.81
N ALA A 429 13.90 -6.07 -7.38
CA ALA A 429 14.92 -5.08 -7.74
C ALA A 429 14.41 -4.11 -8.82
N GLY A 430 13.74 -4.63 -9.84
CA GLY A 430 13.17 -3.83 -10.93
C GLY A 430 12.18 -2.78 -10.46
N ALA A 431 11.27 -3.13 -9.55
CA ALA A 431 10.31 -2.17 -8.98
C ALA A 431 11.01 -1.07 -8.15
N ASN A 432 12.03 -1.42 -7.37
CA ASN A 432 12.82 -0.43 -6.62
C ASN A 432 13.52 0.54 -7.57
N ILE A 433 14.19 0.03 -8.60
CA ILE A 433 14.93 0.82 -9.58
C ILE A 433 13.99 1.72 -10.38
N ALA A 434 12.91 1.17 -10.94
CA ALA A 434 11.95 1.94 -11.73
C ALA A 434 11.32 3.09 -10.92
N GLY A 435 10.90 2.80 -9.67
CA GLY A 435 10.37 3.83 -8.77
C GLY A 435 11.38 4.93 -8.46
N PHE A 436 12.64 4.55 -8.20
CA PHE A 436 13.73 5.49 -7.94
C PHE A 436 14.04 6.37 -9.16
N GLN A 437 14.27 5.78 -10.35
CA GLN A 437 14.73 6.51 -11.53
C GLN A 437 13.81 7.65 -11.91
N ARG A 438 12.51 7.45 -11.92
CA ARG A 438 11.56 8.50 -12.28
C ARG A 438 11.63 9.70 -11.34
N VAL A 439 11.79 9.47 -10.03
CA VAL A 439 11.96 10.55 -9.05
C VAL A 439 13.33 11.22 -9.22
N ALA A 440 14.38 10.42 -9.40
CA ALA A 440 15.75 10.92 -9.65
C ALA A 440 15.81 11.82 -10.88
N ASP A 441 15.24 11.39 -12.00
CA ASP A 441 15.20 12.16 -13.24
C ASP A 441 14.46 13.49 -13.06
N ALA A 442 13.33 13.48 -12.37
CA ALA A 442 12.59 14.71 -12.06
C ALA A 442 13.39 15.66 -11.16
N MET A 443 14.02 15.15 -10.10
CA MET A 443 14.86 15.94 -9.20
C MET A 443 16.09 16.50 -9.92
N MET A 444 16.71 15.74 -10.81
CA MET A 444 17.85 16.18 -11.62
C MET A 444 17.44 17.30 -12.59
N ALA A 445 16.29 17.15 -13.25
CA ALA A 445 15.79 18.12 -14.23
C ALA A 445 15.33 19.45 -13.60
N GLN A 446 14.79 19.41 -12.37
CA GLN A 446 14.28 20.57 -11.65
C GLN A 446 15.37 21.34 -10.88
N GLY A 447 16.55 20.76 -10.72
CA GLY A 447 17.67 21.42 -10.07
C GLY A 447 17.69 21.31 -8.55
N ILE A 448 18.14 22.35 -7.87
CA ILE A 448 18.22 22.42 -6.40
C ILE A 448 17.09 23.30 -5.88
N PHE A 449 16.24 22.71 -5.04
CA PHE A 449 15.12 23.41 -4.39
C PHE A 449 14.84 22.82 -3.01
#